data_fe2f25113605fae1cb6314760271f9ed
#
_entry.id   fe2f25113605fae1cb6314760271f9ed
#
_cell.length_a   1.000
_cell.length_b   1.000
_cell.length_c   1.000
_cell.angle_alpha   90.00
_cell.angle_beta   90.00
_cell.angle_gamma   90.00
#
_symmetry.space_group_name_H-M   'P 1'
#
loop_
_entity.id
_entity.type
_entity.pdbx_description
1 polymer ?
#
loop_
_entity_poly.entity_id
_entity_poly.type
_entity_poly.pdbx_seq_one_letter_code
_entity_poly.pdbx_strand_id
1 'polypeptide(L)'
;MRYTVLIFCIVSSLFVFGEDNLTPASKKENFKAERNDIRKGNNFYNDQKFTEAEIEYRKSLDANPSSMTGTYNLGSSLYKQEKWRDARNEYMKVVQATKDSLQAARAWHNLGNISLKEENYEQSIKEYKNALRRNPA
;
A
#
# COMPACT_ATOMS: atom_id res chain seq x y z
N MET A 1 -48.68 20.57 -43.94
CA MET A 1 -48.28 20.08 -42.60
C MET A 1 -46.78 19.79 -42.61
N ARG A 2 -46.00 20.66 -41.96
CA ARG A 2 -44.54 20.53 -41.92
C ARG A 2 -44.17 19.96 -40.53
N TYR A 3 -43.66 18.72 -40.51
CA TYR A 3 -43.14 18.11 -39.30
C TYR A 3 -41.68 18.50 -39.13
N THR A 4 -41.40 19.39 -38.18
CA THR A 4 -40.05 19.72 -37.74
C THR A 4 -39.59 18.65 -36.77
N VAL A 5 -38.67 17.80 -37.22
CA VAL A 5 -37.98 16.82 -36.38
C VAL A 5 -36.90 17.57 -35.60
N LEU A 6 -37.12 17.74 -34.30
CA LEU A 6 -36.09 18.21 -33.34
C LEU A 6 -35.14 17.05 -33.00
N ILE A 7 -33.95 17.12 -33.58
CA ILE A 7 -32.86 16.22 -33.21
C ILE A 7 -32.29 16.69 -31.87
N PHE A 8 -32.59 15.95 -30.81
CA PHE A 8 -31.96 16.14 -29.52
C PHE A 8 -30.54 15.53 -29.56
N CYS A 9 -29.53 16.39 -29.76
CA CYS A 9 -28.14 15.98 -29.52
C CYS A 9 -27.92 15.78 -28.02
N ILE A 10 -27.94 14.52 -27.59
CA ILE A 10 -27.46 14.12 -26.30
C ILE A 10 -25.92 14.21 -26.34
N VAL A 11 -25.40 15.30 -25.83
CA VAL A 11 -23.98 15.42 -25.56
C VAL A 11 -23.72 14.56 -24.29
N SER A 12 -23.38 13.30 -24.50
CA SER A 12 -22.79 12.46 -23.45
C SER A 12 -21.43 13.04 -23.12
N SER A 13 -21.37 13.85 -22.06
CA SER A 13 -20.12 14.23 -21.42
C SER A 13 -19.49 12.96 -20.83
N LEU A 14 -18.56 12.38 -21.57
CA LEU A 14 -17.60 11.43 -21.04
C LEU A 14 -16.83 12.16 -19.94
N PHE A 15 -17.20 11.88 -18.68
CA PHE A 15 -16.35 12.14 -17.55
C PHE A 15 -15.14 11.21 -17.72
N VAL A 16 -14.12 11.71 -18.39
CA VAL A 16 -12.78 11.15 -18.28
C VAL A 16 -12.35 11.42 -16.85
N PHE A 17 -12.37 10.39 -16.01
CA PHE A 17 -11.67 10.43 -14.73
C PHE A 17 -10.23 10.78 -15.04
N GLY A 18 -9.84 12.01 -14.68
CA GLY A 18 -8.53 12.55 -14.98
C GLY A 18 -7.46 11.67 -14.34
N GLU A 19 -6.56 11.15 -15.17
CA GLU A 19 -5.22 10.82 -14.72
C GLU A 19 -4.68 12.04 -13.98
N ASP A 20 -4.17 11.83 -12.76
CA ASP A 20 -3.66 12.88 -11.88
C ASP A 20 -2.58 13.72 -12.61
N ASN A 21 -2.99 14.81 -13.22
CA ASN A 21 -2.11 15.81 -13.82
C ASN A 21 -1.41 16.63 -12.73
N LEU A 22 -0.74 15.94 -11.80
CA LEU A 22 0.08 16.58 -10.80
C LEU A 22 1.27 17.26 -11.47
N THR A 23 1.42 18.56 -11.22
CA THR A 23 2.60 19.30 -11.70
C THR A 23 3.88 18.71 -11.09
N PRO A 24 5.05 18.87 -11.74
CA PRO A 24 6.33 18.42 -11.17
C PRO A 24 6.61 18.99 -9.78
N ALA A 25 6.16 20.21 -9.50
CA ALA A 25 6.29 20.84 -8.19
C ALA A 25 5.41 20.14 -7.14
N SER A 26 4.15 19.87 -7.44
CA SER A 26 3.26 19.16 -6.53
C SER A 26 3.72 17.72 -6.26
N LYS A 27 4.24 17.01 -7.27
CA LYS A 27 4.86 15.70 -7.07
C LYS A 27 6.04 15.75 -6.11
N LYS A 28 6.91 16.77 -6.23
CA LYS A 28 8.07 16.96 -5.33
C LYS A 28 7.62 17.21 -3.88
N GLU A 29 6.56 18.00 -3.69
CA GLU A 29 5.99 18.25 -2.36
C GLU A 29 5.38 16.98 -1.76
N ASN A 30 4.64 16.20 -2.55
CA ASN A 30 4.07 14.93 -2.12
C ASN A 30 5.15 13.94 -1.68
N PHE A 31 6.26 13.78 -2.44
CA PHE A 31 7.38 12.93 -2.03
C PHE A 31 8.08 13.44 -0.76
N LYS A 32 8.13 14.75 -0.55
CA LYS A 32 8.68 15.31 0.69
C LYS A 32 7.77 15.03 1.88
N ALA A 33 6.45 15.19 1.71
CA ALA A 33 5.45 14.86 2.72
C ALA A 33 5.51 13.37 3.08
N GLU A 34 5.46 12.49 2.09
CA GLU A 34 5.60 11.04 2.26
C GLU A 34 6.81 10.67 3.13
N ARG A 35 7.99 11.16 2.76
CA ARG A 35 9.22 10.84 3.52
C ARG A 35 9.21 11.38 4.95
N ASN A 36 8.61 12.54 5.17
CA ASN A 36 8.45 13.10 6.51
C ASN A 36 7.53 12.24 7.37
N ASP A 37 6.40 11.80 6.81
CA ASP A 37 5.43 11.00 7.52
C ASP A 37 5.95 9.58 7.78
N ILE A 38 6.65 8.97 6.82
CA ILE A 38 7.37 7.70 7.07
C ILE A 38 8.37 7.85 8.22
N ARG A 39 9.16 8.94 8.26
CA ARG A 39 10.14 9.16 9.33
C ARG A 39 9.46 9.31 10.70
N LYS A 40 8.35 10.07 10.78
CA LYS A 40 7.57 10.18 12.01
C LYS A 40 6.99 8.84 12.44
N GLY A 41 6.42 8.09 11.48
CA GLY A 41 5.92 6.74 11.72
C GLY A 41 7.00 5.81 12.25
N ASN A 42 8.22 5.86 11.69
CA ASN A 42 9.34 5.08 12.18
C ASN A 42 9.74 5.44 13.62
N ASN A 43 9.71 6.73 13.97
CA ASN A 43 9.98 7.16 15.35
C ASN A 43 8.93 6.58 16.31
N PHE A 44 7.65 6.70 15.99
CA PHE A 44 6.58 6.11 16.80
C PHE A 44 6.69 4.58 16.88
N TYR A 45 7.02 3.92 15.77
CA TYR A 45 7.22 2.48 15.74
C TYR A 45 8.36 2.02 16.64
N ASN A 46 9.48 2.74 16.63
CA ASN A 46 10.64 2.47 17.50
C ASN A 46 10.31 2.68 18.99
N ASP A 47 9.43 3.65 19.28
CA ASP A 47 8.91 3.91 20.63
C ASP A 47 7.78 2.93 21.02
N GLN A 48 7.51 1.90 20.21
CA GLN A 48 6.42 0.92 20.38
C GLN A 48 5.00 1.54 20.37
N LYS A 49 4.85 2.74 19.85
CA LYS A 49 3.57 3.45 19.68
C LYS A 49 2.99 3.08 18.31
N PHE A 50 2.52 1.84 18.21
CA PHE A 50 2.14 1.26 16.91
C PHE A 50 0.88 1.88 16.30
N THR A 51 -0.03 2.39 17.12
CA THR A 51 -1.23 3.10 16.64
C THR A 51 -0.87 4.46 16.04
N GLU A 52 0.01 5.22 16.70
CA GLU A 52 0.51 6.49 16.19
C GLU A 52 1.37 6.28 14.93
N ALA A 53 2.17 5.22 14.90
CA ALA A 53 2.92 4.84 13.70
C ALA A 53 1.99 4.54 12.52
N GLU A 54 0.91 3.79 12.74
CA GLU A 54 -0.12 3.51 11.73
C GLU A 54 -0.67 4.81 11.13
N ILE A 55 -1.02 5.79 11.98
CA ILE A 55 -1.57 7.07 11.54
C ILE A 55 -0.59 7.78 10.59
N GLU A 56 0.69 7.87 10.97
CA GLU A 56 1.69 8.54 10.14
C GLU A 56 1.97 7.79 8.83
N TYR A 57 1.99 6.45 8.84
CA TYR A 57 2.14 5.67 7.61
C TYR A 57 0.93 5.82 6.67
N ARG A 58 -0.29 5.94 7.20
CA ARG A 58 -1.47 6.25 6.38
C ARG A 58 -1.37 7.63 5.74
N LYS A 59 -0.92 8.66 6.47
CA LYS A 59 -0.64 9.99 5.91
C LYS A 59 0.40 9.93 4.78
N SER A 60 1.44 9.11 4.93
CA SER A 60 2.43 8.93 3.88
C SER A 60 1.81 8.35 2.60
N LEU A 61 0.83 7.46 2.74
CA LEU A 61 0.09 6.88 1.62
C LEU A 61 -0.93 7.84 1.02
N ASP A 62 -1.49 8.78 1.81
CA ASP A 62 -2.30 9.88 1.28
C ASP A 62 -1.46 10.80 0.38
N ALA A 63 -0.20 11.06 0.77
CA ALA A 63 0.73 11.84 -0.03
C ALA A 63 1.26 11.07 -1.26
N ASN A 64 1.51 9.77 -1.13
CA ASN A 64 1.96 8.90 -2.21
C ASN A 64 1.34 7.50 -2.10
N PRO A 65 0.18 7.27 -2.75
CA PRO A 65 -0.53 5.99 -2.68
C PRO A 65 0.26 4.79 -3.23
N SER A 66 1.28 5.03 -4.05
CA SER A 66 2.14 3.97 -4.62
C SER A 66 3.38 3.67 -3.79
N SER A 67 3.54 4.27 -2.61
CA SER A 67 4.70 4.06 -1.75
C SER A 67 4.74 2.63 -1.19
N MET A 68 5.62 1.80 -1.72
CA MET A 68 5.81 0.44 -1.20
C MET A 68 6.44 0.44 0.19
N THR A 69 7.27 1.43 0.52
CA THR A 69 7.82 1.62 1.87
C THR A 69 6.73 1.98 2.86
N GLY A 70 5.85 2.94 2.53
CA GLY A 70 4.71 3.30 3.38
C GLY A 70 3.77 2.12 3.60
N THR A 71 3.44 1.38 2.54
CA THR A 71 2.59 0.19 2.59
C THR A 71 3.20 -0.92 3.46
N TYR A 72 4.49 -1.21 3.29
CA TYR A 72 5.19 -2.20 4.10
C TYR A 72 5.20 -1.81 5.60
N ASN A 73 5.53 -0.56 5.90
CA ASN A 73 5.61 -0.07 7.28
C ASN A 73 4.22 -0.02 7.94
N LEU A 74 3.17 0.32 7.17
CA LEU A 74 1.79 0.21 7.63
C LEU A 74 1.45 -1.24 8.01
N GLY A 75 1.78 -2.20 7.14
CA GLY A 75 1.63 -3.63 7.45
C GLY A 75 2.35 -4.02 8.74
N SER A 76 3.56 -3.50 8.96
CA SER A 76 4.35 -3.79 10.16
C SER A 76 3.71 -3.23 11.43
N SER A 77 3.15 -2.01 11.39
CA SER A 77 2.45 -1.43 12.55
C SER A 77 1.14 -2.16 12.86
N LEU A 78 0.41 -2.59 11.83
CA LEU A 78 -0.79 -3.41 11.97
C LEU A 78 -0.47 -4.79 12.55
N TYR A 79 0.63 -5.41 12.10
CA TYR A 79 1.12 -6.68 12.64
C TYR A 79 1.41 -6.57 14.14
N LYS A 80 2.08 -5.52 14.57
CA LYS A 80 2.39 -5.26 16.00
C LYS A 80 1.14 -5.02 16.86
N GLN A 81 0.04 -4.59 16.25
CA GLN A 81 -1.27 -4.41 16.88
C GLN A 81 -2.13 -5.68 16.79
N GLU A 82 -1.59 -6.79 16.30
CA GLU A 82 -2.31 -8.06 16.09
C GLU A 82 -3.51 -7.96 15.15
N LYS A 83 -3.53 -6.93 14.29
CA LYS A 83 -4.52 -6.74 13.23
C LYS A 83 -4.14 -7.60 12.01
N TRP A 84 -4.15 -8.94 12.19
CA TRP A 84 -3.56 -9.89 11.24
C TRP A 84 -4.09 -9.76 9.82
N ARG A 85 -5.40 -9.66 9.66
CA ARG A 85 -6.04 -9.54 8.34
C ARG A 85 -5.62 -8.27 7.60
N ASP A 86 -5.59 -7.14 8.30
CA ASP A 86 -5.24 -5.86 7.72
C ASP A 86 -3.75 -5.81 7.39
N ALA A 87 -2.89 -6.32 8.27
CA ALA A 87 -1.46 -6.47 8.01
C ALA A 87 -1.19 -7.35 6.78
N ARG A 88 -1.88 -8.49 6.66
CA ARG A 88 -1.81 -9.37 5.50
C ARG A 88 -2.14 -8.63 4.22
N ASN A 89 -3.22 -7.85 4.20
CA ASN A 89 -3.62 -7.07 3.03
C ASN A 89 -2.53 -6.10 2.58
N GLU A 90 -1.89 -5.39 3.51
CA GLU A 90 -0.82 -4.46 3.18
C GLU A 90 0.43 -5.19 2.65
N TYR A 91 0.86 -6.28 3.28
CA TYR A 91 1.99 -7.07 2.77
C TYR A 91 1.70 -7.71 1.41
N MET A 92 0.46 -8.14 1.14
CA MET A 92 0.07 -8.65 -0.18
C MET A 92 0.19 -7.59 -1.27
N LYS A 93 -0.18 -6.33 -1.00
CA LYS A 93 0.05 -5.21 -1.94
C LYS A 93 1.54 -5.06 -2.27
N VAL A 94 2.41 -5.17 -1.26
CA VAL A 94 3.85 -5.08 -1.46
C VAL A 94 4.36 -6.19 -2.38
N VAL A 95 4.03 -7.46 -2.10
CA VAL A 95 4.53 -8.60 -2.90
C VAL A 95 4.00 -8.61 -4.33
N GLN A 96 2.85 -7.98 -4.58
CA GLN A 96 2.24 -7.87 -5.90
C GLN A 96 2.83 -6.72 -6.74
N ALA A 97 3.25 -5.63 -6.11
CA ALA A 97 3.59 -4.39 -6.81
C ALA A 97 5.08 -4.04 -6.76
N THR A 98 5.84 -4.47 -5.72
CA THR A 98 7.24 -4.10 -5.61
C THR A 98 8.12 -4.79 -6.65
N LYS A 99 9.09 -4.03 -7.18
CA LYS A 99 10.16 -4.55 -8.04
C LYS A 99 11.42 -4.90 -7.23
N ASP A 100 11.48 -4.52 -5.96
CA ASP A 100 12.58 -4.82 -5.06
C ASP A 100 12.42 -6.23 -4.47
N SER A 101 13.30 -7.15 -4.90
CA SER A 101 13.29 -8.54 -4.44
C SER A 101 13.47 -8.67 -2.93
N LEU A 102 14.29 -7.83 -2.30
CA LEU A 102 14.51 -7.88 -0.86
C LEU A 102 13.27 -7.42 -0.10
N GLN A 103 12.60 -6.36 -0.57
CA GLN A 103 11.35 -5.90 0.00
C GLN A 103 10.25 -6.95 -0.15
N ALA A 104 10.15 -7.60 -1.31
CA ALA A 104 9.23 -8.70 -1.54
C ALA A 104 9.50 -9.89 -0.61
N ALA A 105 10.78 -10.26 -0.43
CA ALA A 105 11.18 -11.34 0.48
C ALA A 105 10.76 -11.05 1.92
N ARG A 106 10.99 -9.82 2.39
CA ARG A 106 10.58 -9.39 3.75
C ARG A 106 9.06 -9.43 3.93
N ALA A 107 8.31 -8.99 2.93
CA ALA A 107 6.84 -9.03 2.98
C ALA A 107 6.33 -10.48 2.98
N TRP A 108 6.89 -11.38 2.16
CA TRP A 108 6.56 -12.81 2.17
C TRP A 108 6.88 -13.46 3.51
N HIS A 109 8.02 -13.11 4.13
CA HIS A 109 8.38 -13.60 5.46
C HIS A 109 7.34 -13.18 6.51
N ASN A 110 6.91 -11.92 6.49
CA ASN A 110 5.89 -11.42 7.41
C ASN A 110 4.51 -12.05 7.17
N LEU A 111 4.15 -12.34 5.91
CA LEU A 111 2.95 -13.12 5.59
C LEU A 111 3.03 -14.52 6.23
N GLY A 112 4.18 -15.18 6.13
CA GLY A 112 4.42 -16.46 6.79
C GLY A 112 4.27 -16.39 8.31
N ASN A 113 4.77 -15.32 8.92
CA ASN A 113 4.58 -15.07 10.36
C ASN A 113 3.10 -14.92 10.73
N ILE A 114 2.31 -14.21 9.91
CA ILE A 114 0.86 -14.07 10.13
C ILE A 114 0.19 -15.43 10.05
N SER A 115 0.45 -16.21 9.00
CA SER A 115 -0.10 -17.57 8.86
C SER A 115 0.27 -18.46 10.02
N LEU A 116 1.50 -18.33 10.55
CA LEU A 116 1.93 -19.06 11.74
C LEU A 116 1.12 -18.65 12.99
N LYS A 117 0.85 -17.35 13.17
CA LYS A 117 -0.01 -16.85 14.26
C LYS A 117 -1.45 -17.31 14.14
N GLU A 118 -1.95 -17.49 12.93
CA GLU A 118 -3.26 -18.03 12.62
C GLU A 118 -3.30 -19.57 12.63
N GLU A 119 -2.20 -20.23 12.99
CA GLU A 119 -2.04 -21.69 13.01
C GLU A 119 -2.24 -22.35 11.64
N ASN A 120 -2.13 -21.57 10.56
CA ASN A 120 -2.19 -22.07 9.20
C ASN A 120 -0.78 -22.44 8.72
N TYR A 121 -0.29 -23.58 9.19
CA TYR A 121 1.10 -24.03 8.97
C TYR A 121 1.39 -24.30 7.51
N GLU A 122 0.44 -24.86 6.77
CA GLU A 122 0.62 -25.13 5.33
C GLU A 122 0.84 -23.83 4.54
N GLN A 123 0.02 -22.82 4.80
CA GLN A 123 0.16 -21.51 4.17
C GLN A 123 1.45 -20.81 4.60
N SER A 124 1.82 -20.90 5.87
CA SER A 124 3.06 -20.34 6.41
C SER A 124 4.29 -20.91 5.67
N ILE A 125 4.35 -22.23 5.46
CA ILE A 125 5.43 -22.89 4.73
C ILE A 125 5.51 -22.37 3.29
N LYS A 126 4.38 -22.20 2.60
CA LYS A 126 4.34 -21.66 1.22
C LYS A 126 4.88 -20.24 1.17
N GLU A 127 4.49 -19.40 2.12
CA GLU A 127 4.91 -17.99 2.20
C GLU A 127 6.39 -17.85 2.52
N TYR A 128 6.93 -18.64 3.46
CA TYR A 128 8.37 -18.67 3.73
C TYR A 128 9.19 -19.18 2.52
N LYS A 129 8.70 -20.16 1.81
CA LYS A 129 9.34 -20.61 0.53
C LYS A 129 9.36 -19.50 -0.51
N ASN A 130 8.30 -18.66 -0.58
CA ASN A 130 8.29 -17.50 -1.46
C ASN A 130 9.31 -16.44 -1.04
N ALA A 131 9.47 -16.21 0.27
CA ALA A 131 10.49 -15.31 0.80
C ALA A 131 11.90 -15.78 0.39
N LEU A 132 12.22 -17.05 0.60
CA LEU A 132 13.53 -17.63 0.24
C LEU A 132 13.82 -17.58 -1.26
N ARG A 133 12.80 -17.76 -2.12
CA ARG A 133 12.97 -17.63 -3.58
C ARG A 133 13.30 -16.20 -4.02
N ARG A 134 12.87 -15.20 -3.26
CA ARG A 134 13.14 -13.78 -3.57
C ARG A 134 14.47 -13.31 -3.01
N ASN A 135 14.96 -13.92 -1.96
CA ASN A 135 16.26 -13.66 -1.34
C ASN A 135 16.87 -15.00 -0.89
N PRO A 136 17.42 -15.77 -1.80
CA PRO A 136 18.23 -16.95 -1.44
C PRO A 136 19.50 -16.42 -0.76
N ALA A 137 19.62 -16.63 0.53
CA ALA A 137 20.80 -16.23 1.30
C ALA A 137 22.07 -16.91 0.78
#